data_7542c74171d349fe5a3f7383541843f2
#
_entry.id   7542c74171d349fe5a3f7383541843f2
#
_cell.length_a   1.000
_cell.length_b   1.000
_cell.length_c   1.000
_cell.angle_alpha   90.00
_cell.angle_beta   90.00
_cell.angle_gamma   90.00
#
_symmetry.space_group_name_H-M   'P 1'
#
loop_
_entity.id
_entity.type
_entity.pdbx_description
1 polymer ?
#
loop_
_entity_poly.entity_id
_entity_poly.type
_entity_poly.pdbx_seq_one_letter_code
_entity_poly.pdbx_strand_id
1 'polypeptide(L)'
;MSVIFLSLYLVTVYIYENDRKILLINFILIVLGSVLGYTQFDHVKVRVSIWVNPWNDPYRYGAQIVQSLFAIAEGGFFGKGIGRGFPSLVPVRESDSIFPFICEEMGIFIGIGIIMMFMLLAYRGYKIALSQEYLFYRILAICVSTLFAIQAFLNIGGVVKFIPMTGITLPFISYGGSSMLSSFICLAILQVASEDMSYKYECCLLYTSPSPR
;
A
#
# COMPACT_ATOMS: atom_id res chain seq x y z
N MET A 1 6.59 -5.93 7.05
CA MET A 1 5.32 -6.26 7.76
C MET A 1 5.12 -5.40 9.01
N SER A 2 6.10 -5.26 9.91
CA SER A 2 5.97 -4.45 11.15
C SER A 2 5.48 -3.01 10.92
N VAL A 3 5.96 -2.33 9.88
CA VAL A 3 5.56 -0.93 9.57
C VAL A 3 4.07 -0.83 9.25
N ILE A 4 3.49 -1.82 8.56
CA ILE A 4 2.05 -1.83 8.24
C ILE A 4 1.22 -2.01 9.52
N PHE A 5 1.56 -2.99 10.35
CA PHE A 5 0.84 -3.21 11.62
C PHE A 5 0.91 -1.99 12.53
N LEU A 6 2.08 -1.37 12.60
CA LEU A 6 2.31 -0.19 13.41
C LEU A 6 1.48 1.01 12.91
N SER A 7 1.41 1.22 11.60
CA SER A 7 0.60 2.29 11.02
C SER A 7 -0.89 2.05 11.19
N LEU A 8 -1.37 0.81 11.05
CA LEU A 8 -2.76 0.45 11.32
C LEU A 8 -3.12 0.67 12.80
N TYR A 9 -2.22 0.26 13.71
CA TYR A 9 -2.38 0.50 15.14
C TYR A 9 -2.52 2.00 15.44
N LEU A 10 -1.62 2.85 14.92
CA LEU A 10 -1.69 4.29 15.12
C LEU A 10 -3.00 4.89 14.64
N VAL A 11 -3.43 4.50 13.44
CA VAL A 11 -4.68 5.00 12.87
C VAL A 11 -5.88 4.56 13.73
N THR A 12 -5.91 3.31 14.18
CA THR A 12 -6.99 2.79 15.02
C THR A 12 -7.05 3.51 16.36
N VAL A 13 -5.92 3.69 17.04
CA VAL A 13 -5.84 4.41 18.33
C VAL A 13 -6.26 5.86 18.17
N TYR A 14 -5.84 6.52 17.10
CA TYR A 14 -6.25 7.91 16.84
C TYR A 14 -7.76 8.07 16.68
N ILE A 15 -8.41 7.13 15.99
CA ILE A 15 -9.86 7.17 15.77
C ILE A 15 -10.64 6.87 17.04
N TYR A 16 -10.12 5.93 17.85
CA TYR A 16 -10.81 5.49 19.07
C TYR A 16 -10.72 6.53 20.20
N GLU A 17 -9.53 7.05 20.45
CA GLU A 17 -9.29 7.91 21.63
C GLU A 17 -9.39 9.40 21.32
N ASN A 18 -9.23 9.81 20.04
CA ASN A 18 -9.27 11.21 19.60
C ASN A 18 -8.35 12.16 20.40
N ASP A 19 -7.36 11.61 21.12
CA ASP A 19 -6.42 12.37 21.95
C ASP A 19 -5.06 12.47 21.25
N ARG A 20 -4.66 13.71 20.90
CA ARG A 20 -3.39 14.02 20.26
C ARG A 20 -2.17 13.64 21.09
N LYS A 21 -2.28 13.58 22.42
CA LYS A 21 -1.18 13.22 23.31
C LYS A 21 -0.77 11.76 23.13
N ILE A 22 -1.75 10.87 23.00
CA ILE A 22 -1.51 9.44 22.82
C ILE A 22 -0.85 9.18 21.47
N LEU A 23 -1.27 9.90 20.42
CA LEU A 23 -0.63 9.84 19.11
C LEU A 23 0.84 10.29 19.18
N LEU A 24 1.16 11.36 19.90
CA LEU A 24 2.52 11.82 20.11
C LEU A 24 3.38 10.79 20.86
N ILE A 25 2.86 10.20 21.94
CA ILE A 25 3.57 9.18 22.71
C ILE A 25 3.88 7.96 21.82
N ASN A 26 2.90 7.49 21.08
CA ASN A 26 3.09 6.36 20.14
C ASN A 26 4.10 6.70 19.05
N PHE A 27 4.06 7.91 18.49
CA PHE A 27 5.05 8.35 17.51
C PHE A 27 6.48 8.37 18.08
N ILE A 28 6.67 8.86 19.30
CA ILE A 28 7.97 8.83 19.98
C ILE A 28 8.44 7.40 20.20
N LEU A 29 7.56 6.49 20.63
CA LEU A 29 7.90 5.06 20.80
C LEU A 29 8.32 4.40 19.49
N ILE A 30 7.70 4.76 18.38
CA ILE A 30 8.06 4.27 17.05
C ILE A 30 9.46 4.75 16.64
N VAL A 31 9.73 6.02 16.83
CA VAL A 31 11.05 6.60 16.52
C VAL A 31 12.13 5.92 17.38
N LEU A 32 11.90 5.77 18.68
CA LEU A 32 12.82 5.06 19.57
C LEU A 32 13.01 3.60 19.15
N GLY A 33 11.93 2.89 18.85
CA GLY A 33 11.99 1.51 18.35
C GLY A 33 12.74 1.37 17.03
N SER A 34 12.59 2.35 16.13
CA SER A 34 13.32 2.38 14.85
C SER A 34 14.82 2.60 15.04
N VAL A 35 15.20 3.49 15.95
CA VAL A 35 16.61 3.74 16.31
C VAL A 35 17.24 2.50 16.97
N LEU A 36 16.53 1.88 17.90
CA LEU A 36 16.97 0.63 18.53
C LEU A 36 17.07 -0.52 17.52
N GLY A 37 16.10 -0.63 16.60
CA GLY A 37 16.13 -1.58 15.51
C GLY A 37 17.34 -1.40 14.58
N TYR A 38 17.68 -0.16 14.25
CA TYR A 38 18.86 0.16 13.46
C TYR A 38 20.16 -0.25 14.15
N THR A 39 20.28 -0.06 15.46
CA THR A 39 21.50 -0.43 16.22
C THR A 39 21.65 -1.92 16.44
N GLN A 40 20.56 -2.65 16.65
CA GLN A 40 20.54 -4.06 17.02
C GLN A 40 20.59 -5.02 15.82
N PHE A 41 20.01 -4.63 14.66
CA PHE A 41 19.84 -5.54 13.53
C PHE A 41 20.69 -5.15 12.33
N ASP A 42 21.67 -6.01 11.97
CA ASP A 42 22.55 -5.75 10.83
C ASP A 42 21.82 -5.72 9.49
N HIS A 43 20.73 -6.49 9.33
CA HIS A 43 19.95 -6.42 8.07
C HIS A 43 19.27 -5.07 7.88
N VAL A 44 18.94 -4.33 8.96
CA VAL A 44 18.39 -2.98 8.87
C VAL A 44 19.48 -2.01 8.43
N LYS A 45 20.68 -2.13 8.97
CA LYS A 45 21.85 -1.33 8.54
C LYS A 45 22.16 -1.52 7.06
N VAL A 46 22.17 -2.79 6.60
CA VAL A 46 22.39 -3.11 5.18
C VAL A 46 21.32 -2.49 4.30
N ARG A 47 20.03 -2.60 4.65
CA ARG A 47 18.93 -2.00 3.88
C ARG A 47 19.03 -0.46 3.81
N VAL A 48 19.39 0.19 4.92
CA VAL A 48 19.59 1.64 4.96
C VAL A 48 20.82 2.06 4.14
N SER A 49 21.94 1.33 4.23
CA SER A 49 23.15 1.63 3.44
C SER A 49 22.90 1.50 1.94
N ILE A 50 22.16 0.48 1.50
CA ILE A 50 21.77 0.29 0.10
C ILE A 50 20.79 1.38 -0.36
N TRP A 51 19.88 1.79 0.51
CA TRP A 51 18.96 2.89 0.20
C TRP A 51 19.70 4.22 0.00
N VAL A 52 20.69 4.51 0.82
CA VAL A 52 21.52 5.74 0.68
C VAL A 52 22.38 5.65 -0.59
N ASN A 53 23.09 4.55 -0.79
CA ASN A 53 23.93 4.35 -1.97
C ASN A 53 23.89 2.91 -2.51
N PRO A 54 22.95 2.59 -3.44
CA PRO A 54 22.82 1.25 -4.01
C PRO A 54 23.99 0.87 -4.92
N TRP A 55 24.77 1.86 -5.38
CA TRP A 55 25.91 1.64 -6.27
C TRP A 55 27.14 1.07 -5.58
N ASN A 56 27.17 1.04 -4.25
CA ASN A 56 28.29 0.43 -3.51
C ASN A 56 28.35 -1.10 -3.70
N ASP A 57 27.19 -1.75 -3.92
CA ASP A 57 27.12 -3.18 -4.18
C ASP A 57 26.01 -3.48 -5.21
N PRO A 58 26.22 -3.10 -6.50
CA PRO A 58 25.17 -3.15 -7.51
C PRO A 58 24.83 -4.58 -7.97
N TYR A 59 25.64 -5.58 -7.63
CA TYR A 59 25.48 -6.96 -8.08
C TYR A 59 24.92 -7.91 -7.00
N ARG A 60 24.86 -7.50 -5.75
CA ARG A 60 24.34 -8.30 -4.65
C ARG A 60 23.13 -7.64 -4.00
N TYR A 61 23.35 -6.96 -2.89
CA TYR A 61 22.26 -6.36 -2.09
C TYR A 61 21.59 -5.15 -2.76
N GLY A 62 22.33 -4.39 -3.56
CA GLY A 62 21.80 -3.24 -4.31
C GLY A 62 21.19 -3.60 -5.67
N ALA A 63 21.40 -4.82 -6.15
CA ALA A 63 21.01 -5.25 -7.49
C ALA A 63 19.53 -4.99 -7.79
N GLN A 64 18.64 -5.30 -6.85
CA GLN A 64 17.21 -5.14 -7.02
C GLN A 64 16.79 -3.67 -7.24
N ILE A 65 17.35 -2.74 -6.44
CA ILE A 65 17.04 -1.31 -6.57
C ILE A 65 17.63 -0.75 -7.86
N VAL A 66 18.90 -1.05 -8.15
CA VAL A 66 19.60 -0.57 -9.36
C VAL A 66 18.87 -1.02 -10.62
N GLN A 67 18.53 -2.29 -10.71
CA GLN A 67 17.81 -2.85 -11.86
C GLN A 67 16.37 -2.32 -11.97
N SER A 68 15.70 -2.09 -10.84
CA SER A 68 14.38 -1.45 -10.83
C SER A 68 14.43 -0.02 -11.40
N LEU A 69 15.44 0.74 -11.03
CA LEU A 69 15.64 2.10 -11.58
C LEU A 69 15.96 2.08 -13.06
N PHE A 70 16.79 1.13 -13.52
CA PHE A 70 17.07 0.96 -14.95
C PHE A 70 15.80 0.56 -15.72
N ALA A 71 15.02 -0.39 -15.23
CA ALA A 71 13.78 -0.81 -15.86
C ALA A 71 12.80 0.37 -16.06
N ILE A 72 12.62 1.21 -15.04
CA ILE A 72 11.79 2.41 -15.14
C ILE A 72 12.36 3.40 -16.15
N ALA A 73 13.69 3.63 -16.14
CA ALA A 73 14.34 4.57 -17.05
C ALA A 73 14.27 4.11 -18.51
N GLU A 74 14.46 2.82 -18.76
CA GLU A 74 14.42 2.22 -20.10
C GLU A 74 12.99 2.17 -20.68
N GLY A 75 11.96 2.04 -19.85
CA GLY A 75 10.56 2.05 -20.28
C GLY A 75 10.13 3.40 -20.86
N GLY A 76 10.71 4.50 -20.40
CA GLY A 76 10.32 5.84 -20.84
C GLY A 76 8.83 6.14 -20.69
N PHE A 77 8.26 6.96 -21.59
CA PHE A 77 6.85 7.35 -21.48
C PHE A 77 5.88 6.24 -21.92
N PHE A 78 6.18 5.53 -23.00
CA PHE A 78 5.26 4.58 -23.65
C PHE A 78 5.64 3.11 -23.48
N GLY A 79 6.77 2.81 -22.83
CA GLY A 79 7.28 1.46 -22.65
C GLY A 79 7.97 0.90 -23.90
N LYS A 80 8.65 -0.22 -23.72
CA LYS A 80 9.31 -0.99 -24.79
C LYS A 80 8.35 -1.90 -25.56
N GLY A 81 7.17 -2.14 -25.01
CA GLY A 81 6.18 -3.11 -25.49
C GLY A 81 6.16 -4.39 -24.67
N ILE A 82 4.99 -5.01 -24.58
CA ILE A 82 4.75 -6.23 -23.82
C ILE A 82 5.64 -7.36 -24.34
N GLY A 83 6.37 -8.00 -23.42
CA GLY A 83 7.30 -9.10 -23.74
C GLY A 83 8.64 -8.69 -24.36
N ARG A 84 8.92 -7.38 -24.49
CA ARG A 84 10.20 -6.86 -24.99
C ARG A 84 11.13 -6.33 -23.90
N GLY A 85 10.70 -6.36 -22.64
CA GLY A 85 11.54 -6.08 -21.48
C GLY A 85 12.62 -7.15 -21.30
N PHE A 86 13.64 -6.86 -20.50
CA PHE A 86 14.66 -7.83 -20.08
C PHE A 86 14.32 -8.40 -18.70
N PRO A 87 13.33 -9.28 -18.60
CA PRO A 87 12.82 -9.78 -17.34
C PRO A 87 13.85 -10.59 -16.52
N SER A 88 14.92 -11.10 -17.17
CA SER A 88 15.98 -11.88 -16.53
C SER A 88 16.94 -11.05 -15.68
N LEU A 89 16.93 -9.71 -15.83
CA LEU A 89 17.84 -8.82 -15.12
C LEU A 89 17.31 -8.37 -13.77
N VAL A 90 15.99 -8.38 -13.54
CA VAL A 90 15.39 -7.93 -12.30
C VAL A 90 15.16 -9.12 -11.36
N PRO A 91 15.87 -9.23 -10.23
CA PRO A 91 15.62 -10.27 -9.23
C PRO A 91 14.23 -10.10 -8.62
N VAL A 92 13.53 -11.21 -8.35
CA VAL A 92 12.23 -11.23 -7.67
C VAL A 92 11.17 -10.31 -8.32
N ARG A 93 11.20 -10.23 -9.65
CA ARG A 93 10.32 -9.36 -10.46
C ARG A 93 8.83 -9.61 -10.25
N GLU A 94 8.45 -10.86 -10.00
CA GLU A 94 7.04 -11.29 -9.94
C GLU A 94 6.36 -10.89 -8.63
N SER A 95 7.11 -10.63 -7.56
CA SER A 95 6.56 -10.23 -6.26
C SER A 95 6.77 -8.75 -5.95
N ASP A 96 7.99 -8.39 -5.56
CA ASP A 96 8.27 -7.08 -4.97
C ASP A 96 8.62 -6.02 -6.02
N SER A 97 9.14 -6.44 -7.18
CA SER A 97 9.60 -5.55 -8.27
C SER A 97 8.69 -5.56 -9.50
N ILE A 98 7.42 -5.90 -9.34
CA ILE A 98 6.47 -5.94 -10.47
C ILE A 98 6.20 -4.54 -11.04
N PHE A 99 6.19 -3.50 -10.22
CA PHE A 99 5.91 -2.13 -10.64
C PHE A 99 6.96 -1.58 -11.63
N PRO A 100 8.28 -1.67 -11.38
CA PRO A 100 9.30 -1.33 -12.37
C PRO A 100 9.18 -2.09 -13.68
N PHE A 101 8.83 -3.38 -13.63
CA PHE A 101 8.65 -4.20 -14.80
C PHE A 101 7.47 -3.74 -15.66
N ILE A 102 6.33 -3.39 -15.03
CA ILE A 102 5.19 -2.79 -15.74
C ILE A 102 5.60 -1.46 -16.37
N CYS A 103 6.38 -0.63 -15.67
CA CYS A 103 6.87 0.63 -16.23
C CYS A 103 7.84 0.41 -17.42
N GLU A 104 8.65 -0.65 -17.41
CA GLU A 104 9.53 -1.00 -18.53
C GLU A 104 8.74 -1.37 -19.77
N GLU A 105 7.75 -2.25 -19.63
CA GLU A 105 6.98 -2.76 -20.77
C GLU A 105 5.91 -1.79 -21.27
N MET A 106 5.19 -1.14 -20.35
CA MET A 106 3.99 -0.34 -20.67
C MET A 106 4.19 1.16 -20.50
N GLY A 107 5.34 1.57 -19.98
CA GLY A 107 5.71 2.97 -19.79
C GLY A 107 5.23 3.59 -18.47
N ILE A 108 5.76 4.78 -18.20
CA ILE A 108 5.48 5.51 -16.95
C ILE A 108 4.02 5.99 -16.86
N PHE A 109 3.33 6.17 -17.99
CA PHE A 109 1.91 6.53 -17.99
C PHE A 109 1.05 5.47 -17.31
N ILE A 110 1.31 4.20 -17.60
CA ILE A 110 0.60 3.08 -16.94
C ILE A 110 1.00 3.00 -15.47
N GLY A 111 2.29 3.23 -15.15
CA GLY A 111 2.74 3.32 -13.75
C GLY A 111 1.99 4.41 -12.96
N ILE A 112 1.83 5.61 -13.52
CA ILE A 112 1.02 6.68 -12.92
C ILE A 112 -0.44 6.24 -12.79
N GLY A 113 -1.00 5.59 -13.81
CA GLY A 113 -2.36 5.04 -13.77
C GLY A 113 -2.57 4.08 -12.60
N ILE A 114 -1.62 3.19 -12.33
CA ILE A 114 -1.65 2.27 -11.18
C ILE A 114 -1.65 3.05 -9.86
N ILE A 115 -0.79 4.05 -9.71
CA ILE A 115 -0.75 4.92 -8.52
C ILE A 115 -2.10 5.61 -8.32
N MET A 116 -2.68 6.16 -9.39
CA MET A 116 -3.99 6.82 -9.34
C MET A 116 -5.11 5.85 -8.94
N MET A 117 -5.07 4.59 -9.41
CA MET A 117 -6.05 3.57 -9.01
C MET A 117 -5.97 3.26 -7.50
N PHE A 118 -4.78 3.12 -6.93
CA PHE A 118 -4.63 2.93 -5.49
C PHE A 118 -5.06 4.16 -4.69
N MET A 119 -4.78 5.36 -5.17
CA MET A 119 -5.26 6.61 -4.57
C MET A 119 -6.80 6.69 -4.58
N LEU A 120 -7.43 6.32 -5.69
CA LEU A 120 -8.89 6.25 -5.80
C LEU A 120 -9.49 5.20 -4.88
N LEU A 121 -8.88 4.02 -4.78
CA LEU A 121 -9.33 2.96 -3.89
C LEU A 121 -9.28 3.43 -2.42
N ALA A 122 -8.17 4.02 -2.01
CA ALA A 122 -8.01 4.59 -0.67
C ALA A 122 -9.03 5.71 -0.41
N TYR A 123 -9.19 6.64 -1.34
CA TYR A 123 -10.16 7.75 -1.25
C TYR A 123 -11.60 7.22 -1.08
N ARG A 124 -12.01 6.26 -1.91
CA ARG A 124 -13.34 5.63 -1.82
C ARG A 124 -13.54 4.94 -0.48
N GLY A 125 -12.54 4.19 -0.01
CA GLY A 125 -12.61 3.53 1.28
C GLY A 125 -12.71 4.51 2.45
N TYR A 126 -11.96 5.60 2.44
CA TYR A 126 -12.12 6.66 3.46
C TYR A 126 -13.49 7.36 3.37
N LYS A 127 -14.01 7.57 2.16
CA LYS A 127 -15.36 8.13 1.99
C LYS A 127 -16.43 7.19 2.57
N ILE A 128 -16.35 5.89 2.32
CA ILE A 128 -17.22 4.88 2.94
C ILE A 128 -17.13 4.97 4.46
N ALA A 129 -15.90 5.00 5.01
CA ALA A 129 -15.69 5.05 6.44
C ALA A 129 -16.30 6.30 7.10
N LEU A 130 -16.16 7.46 6.47
CA LEU A 130 -16.71 8.72 7.02
C LEU A 130 -18.23 8.76 7.01
N SER A 131 -18.86 8.01 6.11
CA SER A 131 -20.32 7.93 6.01
C SER A 131 -20.94 6.86 6.92
N GLN A 132 -20.13 6.02 7.57
CA GLN A 132 -20.61 4.98 8.50
C GLN A 132 -21.00 5.56 9.86
N GLU A 133 -22.20 5.20 10.35
CA GLU A 133 -22.68 5.56 11.68
C GLU A 133 -22.12 4.63 12.77
N TYR A 134 -22.00 3.33 12.47
CA TYR A 134 -21.47 2.35 13.40
C TYR A 134 -19.95 2.43 13.48
N LEU A 135 -19.44 2.63 14.68
CA LEU A 135 -18.00 2.75 14.95
C LEU A 135 -17.20 1.55 14.44
N PHE A 136 -17.75 0.34 14.56
CA PHE A 136 -17.11 -0.88 14.11
C PHE A 136 -16.84 -0.86 12.60
N TYR A 137 -17.85 -0.61 11.76
CA TYR A 137 -17.69 -0.56 10.30
C TYR A 137 -16.83 0.62 9.86
N ARG A 138 -16.91 1.75 10.57
CA ARG A 138 -16.04 2.91 10.33
C ARG A 138 -14.57 2.55 10.52
N ILE A 139 -14.20 1.96 11.67
CA ILE A 139 -12.82 1.55 11.96
C ILE A 139 -12.36 0.52 10.94
N LEU A 140 -13.18 -0.48 10.65
CA LEU A 140 -12.87 -1.54 9.69
C LEU A 140 -12.56 -0.98 8.29
N ALA A 141 -13.42 -0.09 7.77
CA ALA A 141 -13.24 0.55 6.47
C ALA A 141 -11.97 1.43 6.44
N ILE A 142 -11.67 2.17 7.52
CA ILE A 142 -10.45 2.98 7.60
C ILE A 142 -9.21 2.06 7.62
N CYS A 143 -9.22 0.99 8.42
CA CYS A 143 -8.09 0.07 8.52
C CYS A 143 -7.79 -0.57 7.17
N VAL A 144 -8.80 -1.06 6.44
CA VAL A 144 -8.62 -1.66 5.12
C VAL A 144 -8.11 -0.65 4.09
N SER A 145 -8.68 0.55 4.08
CA SER A 145 -8.26 1.61 3.16
C SER A 145 -6.82 2.05 3.41
N THR A 146 -6.46 2.20 4.69
CA THR A 146 -5.09 2.52 5.11
C THR A 146 -4.12 1.40 4.75
N LEU A 147 -4.52 0.14 4.91
CA LEU A 147 -3.71 -1.02 4.54
C LEU A 147 -3.34 -0.97 3.06
N PHE A 148 -4.30 -0.79 2.16
CA PHE A 148 -4.04 -0.70 0.72
C PHE A 148 -3.17 0.51 0.36
N ALA A 149 -3.45 1.67 0.95
CA ALA A 149 -2.67 2.88 0.70
C ALA A 149 -1.21 2.71 1.13
N ILE A 150 -0.97 2.17 2.32
CA ILE A 150 0.37 1.98 2.86
C ILE A 150 1.13 0.88 2.12
N GLN A 151 0.48 -0.26 1.79
CA GLN A 151 1.13 -1.31 1.00
C GLN A 151 1.58 -0.80 -0.37
N ALA A 152 0.72 -0.08 -1.09
CA ALA A 152 1.07 0.52 -2.37
C ALA A 152 2.22 1.54 -2.22
N PHE A 153 2.14 2.42 -1.22
CA PHE A 153 3.16 3.42 -0.94
C PHE A 153 4.53 2.80 -0.59
N LEU A 154 4.54 1.77 0.26
CA LEU A 154 5.77 1.09 0.67
C LEU A 154 6.40 0.28 -0.48
N ASN A 155 5.60 -0.37 -1.32
CA ASN A 155 6.12 -1.09 -2.47
C ASN A 155 6.67 -0.12 -3.52
N ILE A 156 5.86 0.79 -4.03
CA ILE A 156 6.25 1.74 -5.07
C ILE A 156 7.36 2.66 -4.59
N GLY A 157 7.24 3.22 -3.38
CA GLY A 157 8.26 4.07 -2.78
C GLY A 157 9.60 3.37 -2.56
N GLY A 158 9.57 2.06 -2.24
CA GLY A 158 10.76 1.24 -2.09
C GLY A 158 11.52 1.05 -3.40
N VAL A 159 10.82 0.73 -4.49
CA VAL A 159 11.46 0.48 -5.81
C VAL A 159 11.89 1.76 -6.51
N VAL A 160 11.24 2.89 -6.25
CA VAL A 160 11.64 4.24 -6.76
C VAL A 160 12.74 4.88 -5.89
N LYS A 161 13.20 4.20 -4.83
CA LYS A 161 14.22 4.69 -3.90
C LYS A 161 13.75 5.88 -3.05
N PHE A 162 12.45 6.08 -2.88
CA PHE A 162 11.93 7.11 -1.98
C PHE A 162 12.06 6.69 -0.50
N ILE A 163 11.87 5.41 -0.20
CA ILE A 163 12.00 4.79 1.13
C ILE A 163 12.87 3.53 1.04
N PRO A 164 13.44 3.05 2.16
CA PRO A 164 14.15 1.77 2.17
C PRO A 164 13.24 0.64 1.73
N MET A 165 13.74 -0.25 0.87
CA MET A 165 12.97 -1.36 0.32
C MET A 165 12.54 -2.33 1.41
N THR A 166 11.24 -2.62 1.50
CA THR A 166 10.63 -3.40 2.59
C THR A 166 10.27 -4.82 2.19
N GLY A 167 10.26 -5.15 0.89
CA GLY A 167 9.88 -6.48 0.40
C GLY A 167 8.38 -6.77 0.61
N ILE A 168 7.55 -5.77 0.45
CA ILE A 168 6.09 -5.88 0.55
C ILE A 168 5.51 -5.98 -0.85
N THR A 169 4.60 -6.93 -1.06
CA THR A 169 3.92 -7.13 -2.34
C THR A 169 2.92 -6.02 -2.63
N LEU A 170 2.76 -5.66 -3.91
CA LEU A 170 1.73 -4.71 -4.36
C LEU A 170 0.37 -5.41 -4.41
N PRO A 171 -0.67 -4.93 -3.70
CA PRO A 171 -1.98 -5.58 -3.68
C PRO A 171 -2.55 -5.76 -5.10
N PHE A 172 -3.23 -6.88 -5.36
CA PHE A 172 -3.87 -7.24 -6.63
C PHE A 172 -2.96 -7.42 -7.85
N ILE A 173 -1.71 -6.97 -7.81
CA ILE A 173 -0.80 -6.95 -8.97
C ILE A 173 0.36 -7.92 -8.79
N SER A 174 0.97 -7.97 -7.59
CA SER A 174 2.11 -8.85 -7.33
C SER A 174 1.70 -10.32 -7.31
N TYR A 175 2.58 -11.17 -7.85
CA TYR A 175 2.43 -12.61 -7.75
C TYR A 175 2.60 -13.08 -6.30
N GLY A 176 1.55 -13.71 -5.77
CA GLY A 176 1.55 -14.26 -4.42
C GLY A 176 0.15 -14.75 -4.05
N GLY A 177 -0.07 -16.08 -3.98
CA GLY A 177 -1.40 -16.65 -3.73
C GLY A 177 -2.03 -16.16 -2.42
N SER A 178 -1.28 -16.12 -1.33
CA SER A 178 -1.75 -15.64 -0.03
C SER A 178 -2.01 -14.11 -0.03
N SER A 179 -1.16 -13.35 -0.71
CA SER A 179 -1.32 -11.89 -0.82
C SER A 179 -2.55 -11.52 -1.63
N MET A 180 -2.79 -12.22 -2.75
CA MET A 180 -3.98 -12.03 -3.57
C MET A 180 -5.26 -12.38 -2.79
N LEU A 181 -5.28 -13.54 -2.13
CA LEU A 181 -6.43 -13.96 -1.32
C LEU A 181 -6.75 -12.93 -0.23
N SER A 182 -5.74 -12.49 0.52
CA SER A 182 -5.92 -11.48 1.58
C SER A 182 -6.42 -10.15 1.03
N SER A 183 -5.92 -9.72 -0.14
CA SER A 183 -6.38 -8.48 -0.79
C SER A 183 -7.84 -8.55 -1.19
N PHE A 184 -8.31 -9.67 -1.76
CA PHE A 184 -9.72 -9.86 -2.10
C PHE A 184 -10.62 -9.97 -0.86
N ILE A 185 -10.16 -10.62 0.21
CA ILE A 185 -10.89 -10.65 1.49
C ILE A 185 -11.04 -9.22 2.04
N CYS A 186 -9.96 -8.43 2.06
CA CYS A 186 -10.02 -7.05 2.49
C CYS A 186 -10.97 -6.20 1.63
N LEU A 187 -10.99 -6.41 0.31
CA LEU A 187 -11.91 -5.73 -0.60
C LEU A 187 -13.37 -6.12 -0.31
N ALA A 188 -13.64 -7.41 -0.07
CA ALA A 188 -14.97 -7.89 0.31
C ALA A 188 -15.45 -7.27 1.64
N ILE A 189 -14.57 -7.15 2.63
CA ILE A 189 -14.87 -6.46 3.89
C ILE A 189 -15.25 -5.00 3.65
N LEU A 190 -14.50 -4.30 2.78
CA LEU A 190 -14.81 -2.92 2.42
C LEU A 190 -16.15 -2.80 1.69
N GLN A 191 -16.49 -3.78 0.84
CA GLN A 191 -17.76 -3.84 0.14
C GLN A 191 -18.93 -4.02 1.12
N VAL A 192 -18.82 -4.99 2.05
CA VAL A 192 -19.83 -5.19 3.11
C VAL A 192 -20.02 -3.91 3.96
N ALA A 193 -18.93 -3.25 4.31
CA ALA A 193 -19.02 -1.98 5.02
C ALA A 193 -19.75 -0.90 4.19
N SER A 194 -19.66 -0.94 2.86
CA SER A 194 -20.37 -0.01 1.97
C SER A 194 -21.88 -0.31 1.86
N GLU A 195 -22.27 -1.59 1.87
CA GLU A 195 -23.65 -2.02 1.69
C GLU A 195 -24.54 -1.69 2.90
N ASP A 196 -24.02 -1.75 4.11
CA ASP A 196 -24.77 -1.43 5.33
C ASP A 196 -25.36 -0.02 5.29
N MET A 197 -24.73 0.91 4.54
CA MET A 197 -25.27 2.24 4.26
C MET A 197 -26.43 2.22 3.26
N SER A 198 -26.36 1.40 2.21
CA SER A 198 -27.38 1.32 1.17
C SER A 198 -28.71 0.77 1.73
N TYR A 199 -28.61 -0.24 2.56
CA TYR A 199 -29.77 -0.87 3.20
C TYR A 199 -30.59 0.12 4.06
N LYS A 200 -29.91 1.05 4.73
CA LYS A 200 -30.56 2.05 5.59
C LYS A 200 -31.32 3.09 4.76
N TYR A 201 -30.80 3.49 3.60
CA TYR A 201 -31.49 4.40 2.67
C TYR A 201 -32.72 3.75 2.03
N GLU A 202 -32.66 2.49 1.66
CA GLU A 202 -33.81 1.79 1.08
C GLU A 202 -34.92 1.56 2.12
N CYS A 203 -34.58 1.18 3.34
CA CYS A 203 -35.56 1.09 4.43
C CYS A 203 -36.24 2.43 4.74
N CYS A 204 -35.50 3.52 4.77
CA CYS A 204 -36.08 4.85 4.99
C CYS A 204 -37.04 5.26 3.84
N LEU A 205 -36.67 4.98 2.60
CA LEU A 205 -37.53 5.27 1.44
C LEU A 205 -38.82 4.44 1.41
N LEU A 206 -38.76 3.19 1.83
CA LEU A 206 -39.94 2.33 1.97
C LEU A 206 -40.90 2.79 3.06
N TYR A 207 -40.38 3.36 4.17
CA TYR A 207 -41.20 3.89 5.26
C TYR A 207 -41.79 5.29 4.98
N THR A 208 -41.22 6.05 4.04
CA THR A 208 -41.69 7.40 3.67
C THR A 208 -42.61 7.40 2.43
N SER A 209 -42.85 6.23 1.82
CA SER A 209 -43.84 6.13 0.74
C SER A 209 -45.26 6.24 1.35
N PRO A 210 -46.04 7.32 1.03
CA PRO A 210 -47.39 7.40 1.50
C PRO A 210 -48.23 6.28 0.88
N SER A 211 -48.90 5.51 1.75
CA SER A 211 -49.87 4.49 1.34
C SER A 211 -50.89 5.14 0.39
N PRO A 212 -51.13 4.60 -0.83
CA PRO A 212 -52.18 5.10 -1.68
C PRO A 212 -53.55 4.83 -1.03
N ARG A 213 -54.28 5.88 -0.77
CA ARG A 213 -55.69 5.82 -0.39
C ARG A 213 -56.53 5.58 -1.63
#